data_cb1869c53a42676e14670146a472f4d0
#
_entry.id   cb1869c53a42676e14670146a472f4d0
#
_cell.length_a   1.000
_cell.length_b   1.000
_cell.length_c   1.000
_cell.angle_alpha   90.00
_cell.angle_beta   90.00
_cell.angle_gamma   90.00
#
_symmetry.space_group_name_H-M   'P 1'
#
loop_
_entity.id
_entity.type
_entity.pdbx_description
1 polymer ?
#
loop_
_entity_poly.entity_id
_entity_poly.type
_entity_poly.pdbx_seq_one_letter_code
_entity_poly.pdbx_strand_id
1 'polypeptide(L)'
;RPVDTEYSYHLTRSDIMLPHIADYLHKLDYTFNWIPYYGSRGYDVWQQFGFDQVYLQPNYYWKPQNDMDEVCGQIDSLGIGMEIEFEPTLLDAHEGSEAFRARLRDYIKYAKQRNIYGKRPFAYYHGTNGFYDLYASDDEADRELFDELCRFIINNPLRAQQPKTGKK
;
A
#
# COMPACT_ATOMS: atom_id res chain seq x y z
N ARG A 1 -2.74 -22.08 8.65
CA ARG A 1 -3.02 -21.03 9.65
C ARG A 1 -4.19 -20.20 9.16
N PRO A 2 -5.14 -19.80 10.01
CA PRO A 2 -6.16 -18.84 9.60
C PRO A 2 -5.49 -17.53 9.20
N VAL A 3 -5.99 -16.91 8.12
CA VAL A 3 -5.53 -15.59 7.70
C VAL A 3 -6.12 -14.55 8.64
N ASP A 4 -5.27 -13.77 9.29
CA ASP A 4 -5.72 -12.58 10.00
C ASP A 4 -6.01 -11.48 8.96
N THR A 5 -7.26 -11.26 8.68
CA THR A 5 -7.72 -9.97 8.16
C THR A 5 -8.03 -9.09 9.37
N GLU A 6 -8.01 -7.77 9.24
CA GLU A 6 -8.32 -6.83 10.34
C GLU A 6 -9.61 -7.18 11.11
N TYR A 7 -10.48 -7.97 10.51
CA TYR A 7 -11.78 -8.37 11.04
C TYR A 7 -11.90 -9.88 11.32
N SER A 8 -10.84 -10.67 11.14
CA SER A 8 -10.95 -12.13 11.11
C SER A 8 -10.59 -12.85 12.41
N TYR A 9 -10.48 -12.16 13.52
CA TYR A 9 -10.22 -12.78 14.85
C TYR A 9 -11.16 -13.96 15.17
N HIS A 10 -12.24 -14.12 14.43
CA HIS A 10 -13.26 -15.15 14.65
C HIS A 10 -13.59 -16.00 13.42
N LEU A 11 -12.95 -15.78 12.26
CA LEU A 11 -13.19 -16.58 11.08
C LEU A 11 -12.31 -17.84 11.08
N THR A 12 -12.85 -18.90 11.62
CA THR A 12 -12.18 -20.19 11.83
C THR A 12 -11.91 -20.96 10.54
N ARG A 13 -12.29 -20.47 9.35
CA ARG A 13 -12.21 -21.21 8.09
C ARG A 13 -11.78 -20.33 6.89
N SER A 14 -10.97 -19.30 7.13
CA SER A 14 -10.42 -18.43 6.06
C SER A 14 -9.60 -19.24 5.04
N ASP A 15 -8.92 -20.27 5.50
CA ASP A 15 -8.14 -21.20 4.70
C ASP A 15 -8.97 -21.94 3.62
N ILE A 16 -10.25 -22.11 3.87
CA ILE A 16 -11.19 -22.72 2.91
C ILE A 16 -11.97 -21.65 2.15
N MET A 17 -12.47 -20.65 2.85
CA MET A 17 -13.36 -19.64 2.27
C MET A 17 -12.65 -18.79 1.22
N LEU A 18 -11.41 -18.32 1.49
CA LEU A 18 -10.70 -17.42 0.59
C LEU A 18 -10.39 -18.05 -0.78
N PRO A 19 -9.89 -19.31 -0.89
CA PRO A 19 -9.75 -19.97 -2.17
C PRO A 19 -11.04 -20.09 -2.96
N HIS A 20 -12.18 -20.38 -2.30
CA HIS A 20 -13.47 -20.43 -2.99
C HIS A 20 -13.94 -19.06 -3.49
N ILE A 21 -13.67 -17.97 -2.73
CA ILE A 21 -13.94 -16.61 -3.17
C ILE A 21 -13.06 -16.27 -4.38
N ALA A 22 -11.77 -16.60 -4.32
CA ALA A 22 -10.84 -16.42 -5.42
C ALA A 22 -11.33 -17.10 -6.70
N ASP A 23 -11.67 -18.41 -6.61
CA ASP A 23 -12.19 -19.18 -7.73
C ASP A 23 -13.47 -18.57 -8.33
N TYR A 24 -14.34 -18.01 -7.49
CA TYR A 24 -15.56 -17.35 -7.95
C TYR A 24 -15.24 -16.05 -8.67
N LEU A 25 -14.37 -15.21 -8.11
CA LEU A 25 -13.99 -13.93 -8.72
C LEU A 25 -13.24 -14.14 -10.04
N HIS A 26 -12.32 -15.10 -10.09
CA HIS A 26 -11.57 -15.42 -11.32
C HIS A 26 -12.48 -15.93 -12.46
N LYS A 27 -13.55 -16.67 -12.16
CA LYS A 27 -14.57 -17.05 -13.17
C LYS A 27 -15.32 -15.86 -13.76
N LEU A 28 -15.29 -14.72 -13.05
CA LEU A 28 -15.90 -13.45 -13.49
C LEU A 28 -14.87 -12.47 -14.05
N ASP A 29 -13.63 -12.89 -14.30
CA ASP A 29 -12.50 -12.06 -14.74
C ASP A 29 -12.15 -10.91 -13.79
N TYR A 30 -12.42 -11.08 -12.47
CA TYR A 30 -11.98 -10.15 -11.44
C TYR A 30 -10.68 -10.61 -10.81
N THR A 31 -9.84 -9.64 -10.41
CA THR A 31 -8.69 -9.87 -9.55
C THR A 31 -9.08 -9.84 -8.07
N PHE A 32 -8.42 -10.67 -7.27
CA PHE A 32 -8.62 -10.74 -5.83
C PHE A 32 -7.34 -10.28 -5.12
N ASN A 33 -7.37 -9.08 -4.57
CA ASN A 33 -6.21 -8.46 -3.94
C ASN A 33 -6.40 -8.36 -2.43
N TRP A 34 -5.28 -8.36 -1.69
CA TRP A 34 -5.28 -8.24 -0.24
C TRP A 34 -4.28 -7.19 0.23
N ILE A 35 -4.67 -6.42 1.24
CA ILE A 35 -3.82 -5.43 1.91
C ILE A 35 -3.70 -5.81 3.38
N PRO A 36 -2.79 -6.72 3.74
CA PRO A 36 -2.51 -7.06 5.14
C PRO A 36 -1.65 -6.00 5.81
N TYR A 37 -1.87 -5.74 7.09
CA TYR A 37 -0.94 -4.92 7.86
C TYR A 37 0.31 -5.70 8.29
N TYR A 38 1.41 -4.99 8.49
CA TYR A 38 2.67 -5.55 8.97
C TYR A 38 2.49 -6.24 10.33
N GLY A 39 2.91 -7.51 10.41
CA GLY A 39 2.72 -8.37 11.57
C GLY A 39 1.41 -9.17 11.57
N SER A 40 0.53 -9.00 10.57
CA SER A 40 -0.63 -9.90 10.41
C SER A 40 -0.19 -11.31 10.02
N ARG A 41 -1.11 -12.28 10.13
CA ARG A 41 -0.79 -13.68 9.80
C ARG A 41 -1.20 -14.00 8.38
N GLY A 42 -0.40 -14.83 7.70
CA GLY A 42 -0.78 -15.49 6.45
C GLY A 42 -0.34 -14.79 5.18
N TYR A 43 0.16 -13.54 5.22
CA TYR A 43 0.65 -12.90 4.01
C TYR A 43 1.96 -13.53 3.49
N ASP A 44 2.65 -14.28 4.31
CA ASP A 44 3.81 -15.10 3.94
C ASP A 44 3.46 -16.33 3.06
N VAL A 45 2.19 -16.71 3.04
CA VAL A 45 1.65 -17.82 2.26
C VAL A 45 0.44 -17.42 1.40
N TRP A 46 0.37 -16.17 1.04
CA TRP A 46 -0.77 -15.53 0.38
C TRP A 46 -1.28 -16.23 -0.88
N GLN A 47 -0.37 -16.86 -1.64
CA GLN A 47 -0.72 -17.60 -2.87
C GLN A 47 -1.66 -18.76 -2.59
N GLN A 48 -1.56 -19.38 -1.38
CA GLN A 48 -2.42 -20.50 -1.01
C GLN A 48 -3.90 -20.11 -0.85
N PHE A 49 -4.16 -18.81 -0.72
CA PHE A 49 -5.51 -18.27 -0.57
C PHE A 49 -6.12 -17.75 -1.88
N GLY A 50 -5.38 -17.86 -2.98
CA GLY A 50 -5.83 -17.46 -4.30
C GLY A 50 -5.81 -15.95 -4.57
N PHE A 51 -5.09 -15.17 -3.77
CA PHE A 51 -4.88 -13.75 -4.07
C PHE A 51 -3.99 -13.57 -5.30
N ASP A 52 -4.33 -12.61 -6.16
CA ASP A 52 -3.54 -12.26 -7.34
C ASP A 52 -2.41 -11.30 -6.98
N GLN A 53 -2.66 -10.39 -6.03
CA GLN A 53 -1.71 -9.42 -5.56
C GLN A 53 -1.92 -9.11 -4.09
N VAL A 54 -0.81 -8.93 -3.38
CA VAL A 54 -0.79 -8.50 -1.98
C VAL A 54 0.03 -7.23 -1.87
N TYR A 55 -0.46 -6.27 -1.07
CA TYR A 55 0.24 -5.03 -0.73
C TYR A 55 0.38 -4.96 0.78
N LEU A 56 1.60 -5.10 1.29
CA LEU A 56 1.85 -5.03 2.73
C LEU A 56 1.69 -3.59 3.20
N GLN A 57 0.80 -3.38 4.17
CA GLN A 57 0.58 -2.12 4.85
C GLN A 57 1.59 -2.00 6.01
N PRO A 58 2.59 -1.11 5.94
CA PRO A 58 3.61 -0.98 6.98
C PRO A 58 3.09 -0.47 8.32
N ASN A 59 1.94 0.23 8.35
CA ASN A 59 1.44 0.99 9.50
C ASN A 59 2.41 2.07 10.01
N TYR A 60 3.45 2.40 9.26
CA TYR A 60 4.51 3.31 9.68
C TYR A 60 4.01 4.75 9.86
N TYR A 61 2.99 5.14 9.10
CA TYR A 61 2.37 6.46 9.22
C TYR A 61 1.87 6.74 10.64
N TRP A 62 1.27 5.75 11.29
CA TRP A 62 0.75 5.83 12.67
C TRP A 62 1.70 5.23 13.70
N LYS A 63 2.53 4.28 13.30
CA LYS A 63 3.45 3.52 14.16
C LYS A 63 4.90 3.68 13.66
N PRO A 64 5.52 4.87 13.87
CA PRO A 64 6.86 5.15 13.33
C PRO A 64 7.98 4.30 13.95
N GLN A 65 7.67 3.50 14.98
CA GLN A 65 8.58 2.49 15.55
C GLN A 65 8.69 1.22 14.69
N ASN A 66 7.81 1.01 13.71
CA ASN A 66 7.91 -0.13 12.80
C ASN A 66 9.18 0.01 11.94
N ASP A 67 9.95 -1.07 11.85
CA ASP A 67 11.20 -1.09 11.10
C ASP A 67 10.92 -1.18 9.59
N MET A 68 11.07 -0.06 8.90
CA MET A 68 10.86 0.02 7.45
C MET A 68 11.90 -0.78 6.66
N ASP A 69 13.08 -1.02 7.20
CA ASP A 69 14.07 -1.88 6.55
C ASP A 69 13.63 -3.34 6.57
N GLU A 70 13.10 -3.81 7.69
CA GLU A 70 12.53 -5.14 7.82
C GLU A 70 11.28 -5.30 6.94
N VAL A 71 10.36 -4.33 6.95
CA VAL A 71 9.17 -4.32 6.09
C VAL A 71 9.55 -4.43 4.61
N CYS A 72 10.48 -3.60 4.16
CA CYS A 72 10.95 -3.65 2.77
C CYS A 72 11.64 -4.98 2.42
N GLY A 73 12.38 -5.55 3.36
CA GLY A 73 12.99 -6.88 3.19
C GLY A 73 11.94 -7.99 3.02
N GLN A 74 10.87 -7.95 3.78
CA GLN A 74 9.75 -8.89 3.65
C GLN A 74 9.01 -8.71 2.31
N ILE A 75 8.73 -7.47 1.91
CA ILE A 75 8.11 -7.15 0.62
C ILE A 75 8.92 -7.72 -0.54
N ASP A 76 10.24 -7.54 -0.51
CA ASP A 76 11.09 -8.05 -1.59
C ASP A 76 11.20 -9.57 -1.60
N SER A 77 11.37 -10.20 -0.44
CA SER A 77 11.50 -11.65 -0.31
C SER A 77 10.23 -12.41 -0.70
N LEU A 78 9.06 -11.85 -0.38
CA LEU A 78 7.75 -12.46 -0.70
C LEU A 78 7.23 -12.11 -2.09
N GLY A 79 7.87 -11.17 -2.79
CA GLY A 79 7.44 -10.75 -4.11
C GLY A 79 6.17 -9.91 -4.14
N ILE A 80 5.78 -9.31 -3.01
CA ILE A 80 4.54 -8.54 -2.84
C ILE A 80 4.74 -7.04 -3.06
N GLY A 81 3.66 -6.27 -3.05
CA GLY A 81 3.67 -4.81 -3.12
C GLY A 81 3.73 -4.14 -1.74
N MET A 82 3.79 -2.82 -1.75
CA MET A 82 3.71 -1.97 -0.56
C MET A 82 2.48 -1.07 -0.65
N GLU A 83 1.76 -0.89 0.45
CA GLU A 83 0.82 0.20 0.60
C GLU A 83 1.53 1.42 1.20
N ILE A 84 1.39 2.58 0.56
CA ILE A 84 1.82 3.88 1.09
C ILE A 84 0.61 4.53 1.76
N GLU A 85 0.77 4.87 3.03
CA GLU A 85 -0.30 5.35 3.89
C GLU A 85 -0.12 6.83 4.20
N PHE A 86 -1.20 7.59 4.10
CA PHE A 86 -1.28 8.97 4.56
C PHE A 86 -2.73 9.41 4.79
N GLU A 87 -2.93 10.46 5.55
CA GLU A 87 -4.22 11.04 5.89
C GLU A 87 -4.15 12.57 5.84
N PRO A 88 -5.29 13.31 5.93
CA PRO A 88 -5.31 14.77 5.99
C PRO A 88 -4.50 15.39 7.14
N THR A 89 -4.08 14.61 8.13
CA THR A 89 -3.19 15.06 9.21
C THR A 89 -1.82 15.56 8.75
N LEU A 90 -1.44 15.26 7.50
CA LEU A 90 -0.21 15.81 6.89
C LEU A 90 -0.37 17.22 6.31
N LEU A 91 -1.62 17.75 6.20
CA LEU A 91 -1.86 19.12 5.74
C LEU A 91 -1.27 20.13 6.71
N ASP A 92 -0.76 21.24 6.21
CA ASP A 92 -0.07 22.27 7.00
C ASP A 92 -0.96 22.87 8.10
N ALA A 93 -2.25 22.94 7.87
CA ALA A 93 -3.23 23.38 8.85
C ALA A 93 -3.33 22.50 10.12
N HIS A 94 -2.78 21.28 10.11
CA HIS A 94 -2.81 20.38 11.26
C HIS A 94 -1.57 20.52 12.14
N GLU A 95 -1.79 20.61 13.44
CA GLU A 95 -0.69 20.58 14.43
C GLU A 95 0.10 19.27 14.31
N GLY A 96 1.42 19.39 14.20
CA GLY A 96 2.33 18.25 14.06
C GLY A 96 2.39 17.64 12.67
N SER A 97 1.82 18.27 11.64
CA SER A 97 1.83 17.84 10.24
C SER A 97 3.23 17.51 9.71
N GLU A 98 4.27 18.25 10.14
CA GLU A 98 5.65 18.00 9.75
C GLU A 98 6.13 16.56 10.02
N ALA A 99 5.73 15.98 11.15
CA ALA A 99 6.07 14.60 11.48
C ALA A 99 5.38 13.61 10.52
N PHE A 100 4.15 13.87 10.12
CA PHE A 100 3.41 13.04 9.17
C PHE A 100 3.93 13.19 7.74
N ARG A 101 4.30 14.41 7.33
CA ARG A 101 4.99 14.69 6.05
C ARG A 101 6.32 13.97 5.96
N ALA A 102 7.12 14.00 7.04
CA ALA A 102 8.38 13.28 7.12
C ALA A 102 8.18 11.76 6.94
N ARG A 103 7.16 11.17 7.58
CA ARG A 103 6.84 9.75 7.43
C ARG A 103 6.43 9.38 5.99
N LEU A 104 5.64 10.23 5.31
CA LEU A 104 5.31 10.02 3.90
C LEU A 104 6.58 10.06 3.02
N ARG A 105 7.48 10.99 3.27
CA ARG A 105 8.78 11.05 2.57
C ARG A 105 9.66 9.84 2.87
N ASP A 106 9.59 9.31 4.09
CA ASP A 106 10.30 8.07 4.45
C ASP A 106 9.80 6.87 3.64
N TYR A 107 8.49 6.70 3.40
CA TYR A 107 8.00 5.65 2.48
C TYR A 107 8.68 5.74 1.11
N ILE A 108 8.70 6.94 0.52
CA ILE A 108 9.33 7.21 -0.78
C ILE A 108 10.83 6.88 -0.76
N LYS A 109 11.51 7.31 0.30
CA LYS A 109 12.95 7.10 0.51
C LYS A 109 13.28 5.60 0.64
N TYR A 110 12.59 4.90 1.55
CA TYR A 110 12.81 3.46 1.77
C TYR A 110 12.50 2.64 0.53
N ALA A 111 11.40 2.95 -0.17
CA ALA A 111 11.04 2.27 -1.42
C ALA A 111 12.16 2.36 -2.47
N LYS A 112 12.82 3.52 -2.59
CA LYS A 112 13.97 3.72 -3.49
C LYS A 112 15.24 3.07 -2.98
N GLN A 113 15.59 3.25 -1.71
CA GLN A 113 16.82 2.73 -1.12
C GLN A 113 16.86 1.20 -1.04
N ARG A 114 15.71 0.56 -0.82
CA ARG A 114 15.57 -0.89 -0.72
C ARG A 114 15.17 -1.55 -2.05
N ASN A 115 15.27 -0.82 -3.15
CA ASN A 115 15.08 -1.34 -4.50
C ASN A 115 13.67 -1.93 -4.76
N ILE A 116 12.67 -1.45 -4.03
CA ILE A 116 11.26 -1.80 -4.22
C ILE A 116 10.67 -0.97 -5.35
N TYR A 117 11.04 0.31 -5.41
CA TYR A 117 10.59 1.23 -6.45
C TYR A 117 11.02 0.74 -7.85
N GLY A 118 10.05 0.61 -8.73
CA GLY A 118 10.26 0.07 -10.09
C GLY A 118 10.34 -1.46 -10.17
N LYS A 119 10.28 -2.16 -9.04
CA LYS A 119 10.34 -3.63 -8.97
C LYS A 119 9.06 -4.24 -8.39
N ARG A 120 8.42 -3.56 -7.43
CA ARG A 120 7.20 -4.00 -6.75
C ARG A 120 6.08 -3.00 -6.97
N PRO A 121 4.81 -3.44 -7.06
CA PRO A 121 3.68 -2.52 -7.19
C PRO A 121 3.38 -1.81 -5.88
N PHE A 122 2.66 -0.67 -5.98
CA PHE A 122 2.23 0.13 -4.85
C PHE A 122 0.71 0.27 -4.82
N ALA A 123 0.13 0.20 -3.63
CA ALA A 123 -1.19 0.69 -3.30
C ALA A 123 -1.07 1.99 -2.48
N TYR A 124 -2.16 2.74 -2.37
CA TYR A 124 -2.18 4.02 -1.67
C TYR A 124 -3.43 4.10 -0.80
N TYR A 125 -3.23 4.23 0.50
CA TYR A 125 -4.28 4.63 1.43
C TYR A 125 -4.13 6.12 1.72
N HIS A 126 -5.16 6.90 1.45
CA HIS A 126 -5.11 8.36 1.60
C HIS A 126 -6.20 8.93 2.55
N GLY A 127 -6.65 8.11 3.49
CA GLY A 127 -7.75 8.45 4.38
C GLY A 127 -9.04 8.69 3.57
N THR A 128 -9.76 9.75 3.91
CA THR A 128 -10.99 10.12 3.19
C THR A 128 -10.70 10.87 1.89
N ASN A 129 -10.01 12.02 1.96
CA ASN A 129 -9.75 12.90 0.83
C ASN A 129 -8.30 13.40 0.75
N GLY A 130 -7.35 12.82 1.52
CA GLY A 130 -6.01 13.38 1.70
C GLY A 130 -5.26 13.72 0.41
N PHE A 131 -5.47 12.96 -0.66
CA PHE A 131 -4.86 13.24 -1.97
C PHE A 131 -5.48 14.48 -2.64
N TYR A 132 -6.81 14.61 -2.57
CA TYR A 132 -7.52 15.77 -3.09
C TYR A 132 -7.25 17.03 -2.25
N ASP A 133 -7.20 16.89 -0.94
CA ASP A 133 -6.97 17.99 -0.02
C ASP A 133 -5.56 18.61 -0.22
N LEU A 134 -4.54 17.78 -0.45
CA LEU A 134 -3.21 18.27 -0.85
C LEU A 134 -3.24 19.04 -2.18
N TYR A 135 -3.96 18.50 -3.17
CA TYR A 135 -4.10 19.16 -4.49
C TYR A 135 -4.82 20.51 -4.39
N ALA A 136 -5.89 20.56 -3.62
CA ALA A 136 -6.77 21.72 -3.49
C ALA A 136 -6.28 22.75 -2.47
N SER A 137 -5.21 22.47 -1.72
CA SER A 137 -4.68 23.37 -0.71
C SER A 137 -4.14 24.67 -1.31
N ASP A 138 -4.38 25.78 -0.64
CA ASP A 138 -3.75 27.07 -0.96
C ASP A 138 -2.34 27.19 -0.37
N ASP A 139 -1.94 26.29 0.53
CA ASP A 139 -0.61 26.24 1.13
C ASP A 139 0.43 25.69 0.14
N GLU A 140 1.59 26.37 0.08
CA GLU A 140 2.66 26.02 -0.85
C GLU A 140 3.31 24.67 -0.49
N ALA A 141 3.51 24.40 0.80
CA ALA A 141 4.16 23.17 1.25
C ALA A 141 3.24 21.93 1.05
N ASP A 142 1.92 22.09 1.10
CA ASP A 142 0.97 21.04 0.75
C ASP A 142 1.03 20.71 -0.75
N ARG A 143 1.08 21.75 -1.60
CA ARG A 143 1.21 21.57 -3.05
C ARG A 143 2.54 20.95 -3.45
N GLU A 144 3.64 21.35 -2.80
CA GLU A 144 4.94 20.73 -3.02
C GLU A 144 4.93 19.23 -2.68
N LEU A 145 4.28 18.86 -1.56
CA LEU A 145 4.14 17.45 -1.15
C LEU A 145 3.27 16.67 -2.14
N PHE A 146 2.17 17.26 -2.64
CA PHE A 146 1.37 16.68 -3.70
C PHE A 146 2.18 16.40 -4.96
N ASP A 147 2.97 17.38 -5.42
CA ASP A 147 3.83 17.24 -6.59
C ASP A 147 4.93 16.17 -6.40
N GLU A 148 5.48 16.06 -5.18
CA GLU A 148 6.47 15.04 -4.82
C GLU A 148 5.86 13.64 -4.93
N LEU A 149 4.65 13.46 -4.39
CA LEU A 149 3.91 12.20 -4.48
C LEU A 149 3.52 11.86 -5.93
N CYS A 150 3.03 12.85 -6.69
CA CYS A 150 2.73 12.68 -8.11
C CYS A 150 3.98 12.27 -8.92
N ARG A 151 5.12 12.90 -8.68
CA ARG A 151 6.39 12.51 -9.33
C ARG A 151 6.79 11.09 -8.99
N PHE A 152 6.62 10.66 -7.74
CA PHE A 152 6.88 9.28 -7.34
C PHE A 152 5.98 8.28 -8.09
N ILE A 153 4.68 8.56 -8.18
CA ILE A 153 3.70 7.69 -8.85
C ILE A 153 3.95 7.62 -10.36
N ILE A 154 4.09 8.80 -11.00
CA ILE A 154 4.15 8.90 -12.48
C ILE A 154 5.47 8.34 -13.02
N ASN A 155 6.57 8.56 -12.31
CA ASN A 155 7.89 8.12 -12.74
C ASN A 155 8.22 6.67 -12.32
N ASN A 156 7.26 5.93 -11.76
CA ASN A 156 7.50 4.53 -11.41
C ASN A 156 7.71 3.69 -12.68
N PRO A 157 8.88 3.04 -12.85
CA PRO A 157 9.19 2.26 -14.04
C PRO A 157 8.20 1.13 -14.34
N LEU A 158 7.54 0.56 -13.32
CA LEU A 158 6.51 -0.47 -13.53
C LEU A 158 5.30 0.05 -14.28
N ARG A 159 4.97 1.33 -14.15
CA ARG A 159 3.86 1.95 -14.88
C ARG A 159 4.06 1.92 -16.41
N ALA A 160 5.30 2.07 -16.86
CA ALA A 160 5.63 2.03 -18.27
C ALA A 160 5.51 0.61 -18.88
N GLN A 161 5.51 -0.42 -18.02
CA GLN A 161 5.41 -1.83 -18.43
C GLN A 161 3.96 -2.33 -18.48
N GLN A 162 3.00 -1.58 -17.94
CA GLN A 162 1.59 -1.95 -18.01
C GLN A 162 1.08 -1.76 -19.43
N PRO A 163 0.38 -2.75 -20.03
CA PRO A 163 -0.24 -2.58 -21.33
C PRO A 163 -1.19 -1.37 -21.25
N LYS A 164 -1.05 -0.43 -22.19
CA LYS A 164 -2.01 0.67 -22.30
C LYS A 164 -3.36 0.02 -22.55
N THR A 165 -4.21 -0.02 -21.53
CA THR A 165 -5.59 -0.47 -21.70
C THR A 165 -6.24 0.43 -22.73
N GLY A 166 -6.36 -0.10 -23.97
CA GLY A 166 -7.02 0.60 -25.06
C GLY A 166 -8.44 0.94 -24.61
N LYS A 167 -8.80 2.20 -24.72
CA LYS A 167 -10.19 2.63 -24.63
C LYS A 167 -10.98 1.79 -25.65
N LYS A 168 -11.85 0.91 -25.15
CA LYS A 168 -12.98 0.42 -25.94
C LYS A 168 -14.15 1.35 -25.70
#